data_868d8abce404db215534b4c2b89dd70b
#
_entry.id   868d8abce404db215534b4c2b89dd70b
#
_cell.length_a   1.000
_cell.length_b   1.000
_cell.length_c   1.000
_cell.angle_alpha   90.00
_cell.angle_beta   90.00
_cell.angle_gamma   90.00
#
_symmetry.space_group_name_H-M   'P 1'
#
loop_
_entity.id
_entity.type
_entity.pdbx_description
1 polymer ?
#
loop_
_entity_poly.entity_id
_entity_poly.type
_entity_poly.pdbx_seq_one_letter_code
_entity_poly.pdbx_strand_id
1 'polypeptide(L)'
;LKDNEYLEMSVMTGILRVAKENIFSGLNNIKVHSILNKQFTEYFGILENEVEEALIKDFNLEYDLLDVQKWYNGYLFGDIKVYNPWSIINFLDEKRLEAYWVNTSGNGLIQLYLQKLKDEIFDDFSKLLNKESVLKRVNDSMTFENLEANFEKNIWNLFFHSGYLTLAEKYDGNREEIYLKIPNEEILKMFSEMFIEVYFKNYEVFSDMTFALKNGNIEKFKFELNKILLENTGIFDVNGNYKEQFYHGLILGLILKLRNEYEITSNGFAGKGRYDLLLKPKNILGGREGIIFELKIVNLVEKLEKDTAKDYRKY
;
A
#
# COMPACT_ATOMS: atom_id res chain seq x y z
N LEU A 1 22.47 13.96 -28.92
CA LEU A 1 23.57 13.26 -28.21
C LEU A 1 24.53 12.58 -29.20
N LYS A 2 24.04 11.90 -30.23
CA LYS A 2 24.83 11.05 -31.12
C LYS A 2 25.87 11.84 -31.89
N ASP A 3 25.83 12.92 -32.32
CA ASP A 3 26.80 13.63 -33.15
C ASP A 3 27.34 14.90 -32.43
N ASN A 4 27.39 14.86 -31.10
CA ASN A 4 27.93 15.95 -30.31
C ASN A 4 29.40 15.69 -29.99
N GLU A 5 30.28 16.39 -30.64
CA GLU A 5 31.76 16.27 -30.52
C GLU A 5 32.27 16.75 -29.16
N TYR A 6 31.45 17.47 -28.39
CA TYR A 6 31.82 18.01 -27.07
C TYR A 6 31.31 17.17 -25.91
N LEU A 7 30.56 16.08 -26.17
CA LEU A 7 29.95 15.25 -25.14
C LEU A 7 30.78 13.98 -24.90
N GLU A 8 31.50 13.93 -23.80
CA GLU A 8 32.27 12.77 -23.38
C GLU A 8 31.41 11.69 -22.73
N MET A 9 30.50 12.10 -21.88
CA MET A 9 29.60 11.19 -21.16
C MET A 9 28.23 11.83 -20.92
N SER A 10 27.19 11.03 -20.94
CA SER A 10 25.82 11.47 -20.61
C SER A 10 25.14 10.45 -19.70
N VAL A 11 24.42 10.95 -18.70
CA VAL A 11 23.57 10.15 -17.80
C VAL A 11 22.13 10.64 -17.95
N MET A 12 21.22 9.72 -18.25
CA MET A 12 19.78 9.99 -18.27
C MET A 12 19.11 9.21 -17.15
N THR A 13 18.25 9.86 -16.41
CA THR A 13 17.42 9.26 -15.37
C THR A 13 15.94 9.37 -15.69
N GLY A 14 15.14 8.43 -15.25
CA GLY A 14 13.69 8.43 -15.44
C GLY A 14 13.03 7.24 -14.74
N ILE A 15 11.73 7.31 -14.57
CA ILE A 15 10.92 6.25 -13.92
C ILE A 15 10.82 5.03 -14.81
N LEU A 16 10.51 5.21 -16.09
CA LEU A 16 10.42 4.17 -17.09
C LEU A 16 11.39 4.44 -18.23
N ARG A 17 11.78 3.38 -18.92
CA ARG A 17 12.56 3.53 -20.16
C ARG A 17 11.80 4.38 -21.18
N VAL A 18 12.44 5.39 -21.69
CA VAL A 18 11.94 6.12 -22.84
C VAL A 18 12.37 5.34 -24.08
N ALA A 19 11.55 4.42 -24.53
CA ALA A 19 11.76 3.73 -25.78
C ALA A 19 10.83 4.32 -26.84
N LYS A 20 11.30 5.37 -27.50
CA LYS A 20 10.87 5.60 -28.87
C LYS A 20 11.90 4.88 -29.77
N GLU A 21 11.43 4.13 -30.75
CA GLU A 21 12.28 3.36 -31.69
C GLU A 21 13.46 4.19 -32.22
N ASN A 22 13.29 5.49 -32.37
CA ASN A 22 14.31 6.39 -32.88
C ASN A 22 15.43 6.78 -31.89
N ILE A 23 15.27 6.56 -30.57
CA ILE A 23 16.32 6.89 -29.59
C ILE A 23 17.36 5.77 -29.54
N PHE A 24 16.92 4.51 -29.59
CA PHE A 24 17.83 3.35 -29.53
C PHE A 24 18.55 3.07 -30.84
N SER A 25 17.95 3.33 -31.99
CA SER A 25 18.63 3.24 -33.28
C SER A 25 19.75 4.27 -33.47
N GLY A 26 19.69 5.35 -32.68
CA GLY A 26 20.68 6.44 -32.70
C GLY A 26 21.80 6.30 -31.67
N LEU A 27 21.65 5.50 -30.59
CA LEU A 27 22.57 5.41 -29.46
C LEU A 27 22.96 3.95 -29.23
N ASN A 28 24.06 3.52 -29.82
CA ASN A 28 24.40 2.10 -29.87
C ASN A 28 25.01 1.49 -28.60
N ASN A 29 25.35 2.27 -27.56
CA ASN A 29 26.09 1.79 -26.41
C ASN A 29 25.52 2.26 -25.07
N ILE A 30 24.19 2.28 -24.93
CA ILE A 30 23.54 2.65 -23.68
C ILE A 30 23.65 1.50 -22.69
N LYS A 31 24.22 1.73 -21.52
CA LYS A 31 24.08 0.86 -20.36
C LYS A 31 22.86 1.31 -19.58
N VAL A 32 21.91 0.39 -19.34
CA VAL A 32 20.73 0.66 -18.53
C VAL A 32 20.90 -0.01 -17.19
N HIS A 33 20.70 0.77 -16.12
CA HIS A 33 20.67 0.29 -14.76
C HIS A 33 19.29 0.53 -14.18
N SER A 34 18.70 -0.48 -13.58
CA SER A 34 17.42 -0.42 -12.89
C SER A 34 17.60 -0.69 -11.40
N ILE A 35 16.52 -0.56 -10.65
CA ILE A 35 16.50 -0.90 -9.23
C ILE A 35 16.73 -2.39 -8.95
N LEU A 36 16.67 -3.26 -9.97
CA LEU A 36 17.02 -4.67 -9.88
C LEU A 36 18.53 -4.93 -9.99
N ASN A 37 19.31 -3.97 -10.49
CA ASN A 37 20.75 -4.13 -10.65
C ASN A 37 21.47 -3.82 -9.34
N LYS A 38 22.66 -4.39 -9.18
CA LYS A 38 23.52 -4.16 -8.00
C LYS A 38 24.42 -2.93 -8.12
N GLN A 39 24.55 -2.37 -9.33
CA GLN A 39 25.39 -1.19 -9.55
C GLN A 39 24.60 0.08 -9.24
N PHE A 40 25.27 1.05 -8.61
CA PHE A 40 24.75 2.38 -8.29
C PHE A 40 23.59 2.42 -7.29
N THR A 41 23.32 1.35 -6.56
CA THR A 41 22.19 1.25 -5.62
C THR A 41 22.29 2.21 -4.44
N GLU A 42 23.52 2.62 -4.08
CA GLU A 42 23.78 3.54 -2.97
C GLU A 42 23.58 5.02 -3.34
N TYR A 43 23.46 5.35 -4.63
CA TYR A 43 23.48 6.74 -5.11
C TYR A 43 22.08 7.32 -5.42
N PHE A 44 21.05 6.50 -5.41
CA PHE A 44 19.69 6.93 -5.80
C PHE A 44 18.69 6.91 -4.62
N GLY A 45 19.18 7.01 -3.41
CA GLY A 45 18.43 7.12 -2.18
C GLY A 45 19.33 7.61 -1.06
N ILE A 46 18.77 7.85 0.11
CA ILE A 46 19.56 8.19 1.31
C ILE A 46 19.77 6.89 2.10
N LEU A 47 21.01 6.68 2.54
CA LEU A 47 21.37 5.51 3.33
C LEU A 47 21.00 5.70 4.81
N GLU A 48 20.88 4.60 5.55
CA GLU A 48 20.50 4.64 6.97
C GLU A 48 21.50 5.43 7.83
N ASN A 49 22.79 5.25 7.61
CA ASN A 49 23.82 6.00 8.32
C ASN A 49 23.78 7.50 8.02
N GLU A 50 23.39 7.90 6.82
CA GLU A 50 23.23 9.31 6.46
C GLU A 50 22.02 9.92 7.18
N VAL A 51 20.90 9.18 7.25
CA VAL A 51 19.71 9.62 8.01
C VAL A 51 20.01 9.74 9.50
N GLU A 52 20.68 8.74 10.08
CA GLU A 52 21.08 8.74 11.49
C GLU A 52 22.01 9.92 11.80
N GLU A 53 22.99 10.20 10.93
CA GLU A 53 23.88 11.33 11.07
C GLU A 53 23.13 12.67 11.00
N ALA A 54 22.23 12.84 10.04
CA ALA A 54 21.42 14.04 9.89
C ALA A 54 20.52 14.26 11.12
N LEU A 55 19.84 13.22 11.63
CA LEU A 55 18.98 13.32 12.81
C LEU A 55 19.75 13.80 14.05
N ILE A 56 20.91 13.20 14.32
CA ILE A 56 21.66 13.43 15.56
C ILE A 56 22.53 14.69 15.46
N LYS A 57 23.30 14.84 14.37
CA LYS A 57 24.31 15.89 14.27
C LYS A 57 23.81 17.20 13.70
N ASP A 58 23.03 17.11 12.64
CA ASP A 58 22.68 18.30 11.85
C ASP A 58 21.40 18.97 12.34
N PHE A 59 20.40 18.20 12.71
CA PHE A 59 19.08 18.71 13.08
C PHE A 59 18.73 18.56 14.57
N ASN A 60 19.50 17.78 15.33
CA ASN A 60 19.28 17.52 16.76
C ASN A 60 17.81 17.15 17.06
N LEU A 61 17.28 16.19 16.29
CA LEU A 61 15.90 15.75 16.43
C LEU A 61 15.82 14.57 17.41
N GLU A 62 14.94 14.72 18.40
CA GLU A 62 14.60 13.66 19.36
C GLU A 62 13.53 12.71 18.76
N TYR A 63 13.86 12.06 17.65
CA TYR A 63 13.00 11.04 17.06
C TYR A 63 13.65 9.65 17.19
N ASP A 64 12.82 8.65 17.45
CA ASP A 64 13.27 7.26 17.36
C ASP A 64 13.56 6.91 15.90
N LEU A 65 14.80 6.51 15.61
CA LEU A 65 15.20 6.08 14.28
C LEU A 65 14.28 4.97 13.72
N LEU A 66 13.76 4.10 14.60
CA LEU A 66 12.80 3.05 14.21
C LEU A 66 11.50 3.61 13.65
N ASP A 67 11.03 4.74 14.17
CA ASP A 67 9.82 5.38 13.62
C ASP A 67 10.11 6.03 12.27
N VAL A 68 11.25 6.68 12.10
CA VAL A 68 11.69 7.22 10.80
C VAL A 68 11.87 6.09 9.77
N GLN A 69 12.44 4.96 10.18
CA GLN A 69 12.55 3.75 9.34
C GLN A 69 11.18 3.25 8.89
N LYS A 70 10.23 3.11 9.80
CA LYS A 70 8.88 2.65 9.45
C LYS A 70 8.20 3.56 8.44
N TRP A 71 8.41 4.87 8.53
CA TRP A 71 7.76 5.85 7.68
C TRP A 71 8.40 5.98 6.31
N TYR A 72 9.73 5.95 6.19
CA TYR A 72 10.41 6.40 4.97
C TYR A 72 11.43 5.42 4.39
N ASN A 73 11.85 4.39 5.15
CA ASN A 73 12.76 3.36 4.66
C ASN A 73 12.00 2.27 3.89
N GLY A 74 12.71 1.25 3.44
CA GLY A 74 12.14 0.00 2.94
C GLY A 74 12.26 -0.19 1.44
N TYR A 75 12.73 0.79 0.69
CA TYR A 75 13.06 0.62 -0.72
C TYR A 75 14.30 -0.27 -0.87
N LEU A 76 14.15 -1.42 -1.50
CA LEU A 76 15.25 -2.35 -1.72
C LEU A 76 15.78 -2.19 -3.15
N PHE A 77 16.95 -1.58 -3.30
CA PHE A 77 17.66 -1.42 -4.57
C PHE A 77 18.82 -2.42 -4.62
N GLY A 78 18.72 -3.41 -5.51
CA GLY A 78 19.63 -4.55 -5.47
C GLY A 78 19.64 -5.23 -4.10
N ASP A 79 20.74 -5.07 -3.34
CA ASP A 79 20.89 -5.65 -2.00
C ASP A 79 20.79 -4.62 -0.87
N ILE A 80 20.58 -3.34 -1.18
CA ILE A 80 20.69 -2.20 -0.25
C ILE A 80 19.32 -1.58 -0.01
N LYS A 81 19.02 -1.30 1.26
CA LYS A 81 17.82 -0.52 1.63
C LYS A 81 18.15 0.96 1.62
N VAL A 82 17.26 1.74 1.01
CA VAL A 82 17.39 3.19 0.94
C VAL A 82 16.08 3.87 1.36
N TYR A 83 16.23 5.11 1.80
CA TYR A 83 15.12 6.01 2.08
C TYR A 83 14.78 6.86 0.86
N ASN A 84 13.52 7.27 0.74
CA ASN A 84 13.11 8.26 -0.23
C ASN A 84 13.71 9.63 0.14
N PRO A 85 14.55 10.23 -0.72
CA PRO A 85 15.20 11.51 -0.42
C PRO A 85 14.21 12.65 -0.17
N TRP A 86 13.14 12.72 -0.96
CA TRP A 86 12.12 13.76 -0.79
C TRP A 86 11.45 13.69 0.58
N SER A 87 11.06 12.51 1.00
CA SER A 87 10.39 12.30 2.28
C SER A 87 11.30 12.64 3.46
N ILE A 88 12.58 12.24 3.40
CA ILE A 88 13.55 12.55 4.46
C ILE A 88 13.84 14.05 4.53
N ILE A 89 14.05 14.72 3.39
CA ILE A 89 14.32 16.16 3.38
C ILE A 89 13.16 16.94 3.99
N ASN A 90 11.92 16.63 3.61
CA ASN A 90 10.75 17.32 4.17
C ASN A 90 10.52 16.95 5.65
N PHE A 91 10.77 15.71 6.05
CA PHE A 91 10.71 15.32 7.46
C PHE A 91 11.71 16.11 8.32
N LEU A 92 12.95 16.28 7.85
CA LEU A 92 13.96 17.05 8.55
C LEU A 92 13.60 18.53 8.67
N ASP A 93 12.96 19.10 7.65
CA ASP A 93 12.49 20.48 7.64
C ASP A 93 11.27 20.69 8.56
N GLU A 94 10.23 19.91 8.38
CA GLU A 94 8.96 20.06 9.11
C GLU A 94 8.93 19.39 10.49
N LYS A 95 9.86 18.49 10.76
CA LYS A 95 9.99 17.75 12.04
C LYS A 95 8.70 17.02 12.45
N ARG A 96 8.01 16.42 11.49
CA ARG A 96 6.79 15.63 11.68
C ARG A 96 6.80 14.40 10.79
N LEU A 97 6.29 13.28 11.31
CA LEU A 97 6.12 12.05 10.55
C LEU A 97 4.82 12.12 9.74
N GLU A 98 4.92 12.53 8.48
CA GLU A 98 3.79 12.67 7.56
C GLU A 98 4.11 12.09 6.17
N ALA A 99 3.09 11.96 5.34
CA ALA A 99 3.24 11.48 3.96
C ALA A 99 3.61 12.65 3.03
N TYR A 100 4.87 12.83 2.75
CA TYR A 100 5.40 13.95 1.96
C TYR A 100 5.43 13.66 0.46
N TRP A 101 5.95 12.50 0.09
CA TRP A 101 6.14 12.16 -1.33
C TRP A 101 4.81 11.94 -2.05
N VAL A 102 3.86 11.35 -1.39
CA VAL A 102 2.54 11.02 -1.92
C VAL A 102 1.77 12.24 -2.39
N ASN A 103 1.96 13.38 -1.73
CA ASN A 103 1.27 14.63 -2.06
C ASN A 103 1.87 15.37 -3.26
N THR A 104 3.02 14.91 -3.79
CA THR A 104 3.73 15.60 -4.90
C THR A 104 3.38 15.05 -6.27
N SER A 105 2.91 13.81 -6.36
CA SER A 105 2.62 13.17 -7.64
C SER A 105 1.14 13.21 -7.99
N GLY A 106 0.86 13.48 -9.27
CA GLY A 106 -0.50 13.41 -9.81
C GLY A 106 -1.01 11.96 -9.82
N ASN A 107 -1.53 11.49 -8.70
CA ASN A 107 -2.06 10.13 -8.53
C ASN A 107 -3.30 9.83 -9.42
N GLY A 108 -3.83 10.86 -10.12
CA GLY A 108 -5.04 10.73 -10.92
C GLY A 108 -4.98 9.68 -12.02
N LEU A 109 -3.82 9.51 -12.67
CA LEU A 109 -3.65 8.46 -13.68
C LEU A 109 -3.71 7.07 -13.05
N ILE A 110 -3.06 6.88 -11.91
CA ILE A 110 -3.07 5.61 -11.17
C ILE A 110 -4.47 5.29 -10.68
N GLN A 111 -5.17 6.27 -10.10
CA GLN A 111 -6.56 6.11 -9.66
C GLN A 111 -7.50 5.72 -10.80
N LEU A 112 -7.37 6.37 -11.97
CA LEU A 112 -8.17 6.03 -13.15
C LEU A 112 -7.97 4.58 -13.58
N TYR A 113 -6.75 4.11 -13.54
CA TYR A 113 -6.43 2.75 -13.90
C TYR A 113 -6.85 1.73 -12.84
N LEU A 114 -6.70 2.05 -11.57
CA LEU A 114 -7.20 1.22 -10.48
C LEU A 114 -8.71 1.05 -10.54
N GLN A 115 -9.46 2.10 -10.91
CA GLN A 115 -10.90 2.01 -11.11
C GLN A 115 -11.30 1.06 -12.24
N LYS A 116 -10.49 0.98 -13.30
CA LYS A 116 -10.74 0.05 -14.43
C LYS A 116 -10.47 -1.41 -14.07
N LEU A 117 -9.49 -1.66 -13.21
CA LEU A 117 -9.00 -3.01 -12.86
C LEU A 117 -9.42 -3.45 -11.47
N LYS A 118 -10.36 -2.75 -10.84
CA LYS A 118 -10.68 -2.93 -9.42
C LYS A 118 -10.98 -4.39 -9.04
N ASP A 119 -11.64 -5.15 -9.92
CA ASP A 119 -12.07 -6.50 -9.60
C ASP A 119 -10.91 -7.50 -9.75
N GLU A 120 -10.03 -7.32 -10.73
CA GLU A 120 -8.89 -8.21 -11.00
C GLU A 120 -7.74 -8.05 -9.99
N ILE A 121 -7.58 -6.85 -9.43
CA ILE A 121 -6.45 -6.55 -8.53
C ILE A 121 -6.85 -6.47 -7.06
N PHE A 122 -8.14 -6.68 -6.74
CA PHE A 122 -8.66 -6.52 -5.38
C PHE A 122 -7.92 -7.38 -4.35
N ASP A 123 -7.70 -8.65 -4.65
CA ASP A 123 -7.03 -9.60 -3.75
C ASP A 123 -5.57 -9.20 -3.49
N ASP A 124 -4.87 -8.79 -4.54
CA ASP A 124 -3.49 -8.35 -4.43
C ASP A 124 -3.39 -7.04 -3.62
N PHE A 125 -4.31 -6.11 -3.86
CA PHE A 125 -4.40 -4.88 -3.07
C PHE A 125 -4.68 -5.17 -1.59
N SER A 126 -5.60 -6.07 -1.30
CA SER A 126 -5.91 -6.48 0.06
C SER A 126 -4.70 -7.09 0.77
N LYS A 127 -3.93 -7.95 0.10
CA LYS A 127 -2.67 -8.50 0.63
C LYS A 127 -1.66 -7.39 0.92
N LEU A 128 -1.46 -6.47 -0.02
CA LEU A 128 -0.53 -5.35 0.14
C LEU A 128 -0.91 -4.45 1.31
N LEU A 129 -2.19 -4.14 1.49
CA LEU A 129 -2.70 -3.37 2.62
C LEU A 129 -2.50 -4.10 3.96
N ASN A 130 -2.50 -5.43 3.94
CA ASN A 130 -2.14 -6.27 5.09
C ASN A 130 -0.63 -6.37 5.32
N LYS A 131 0.20 -5.65 4.58
CA LYS A 131 1.66 -5.72 4.59
C LYS A 131 2.22 -7.09 4.12
N GLU A 132 1.41 -7.84 3.41
CA GLU A 132 1.84 -9.06 2.74
C GLU A 132 2.50 -8.71 1.40
N SER A 133 3.19 -9.66 0.80
CA SER A 133 3.78 -9.53 -0.52
C SER A 133 2.92 -10.22 -1.58
N VAL A 134 3.03 -9.73 -2.81
CA VAL A 134 2.35 -10.28 -3.98
C VAL A 134 3.38 -10.72 -5.02
N LEU A 135 3.19 -11.91 -5.59
CA LEU A 135 4.07 -12.43 -6.63
C LEU A 135 3.65 -11.85 -7.99
N LYS A 136 4.55 -11.10 -8.64
CA LYS A 136 4.25 -10.42 -9.91
C LYS A 136 5.42 -10.51 -10.87
N ARG A 137 5.08 -10.56 -12.16
CA ARG A 137 6.08 -10.46 -13.23
C ARG A 137 6.45 -9.01 -13.44
N VAL A 138 7.75 -8.72 -13.34
CA VAL A 138 8.31 -7.39 -13.57
C VAL A 138 9.28 -7.41 -14.73
N ASN A 139 9.20 -6.41 -15.59
CA ASN A 139 10.05 -6.25 -16.75
C ASN A 139 10.82 -4.93 -16.70
N ASP A 140 12.14 -5.03 -16.67
CA ASP A 140 13.06 -3.88 -16.68
C ASP A 140 13.01 -3.06 -17.98
N SER A 141 12.50 -3.65 -19.05
CA SER A 141 12.46 -3.01 -20.37
C SER A 141 11.10 -2.40 -20.73
N MET A 142 10.20 -2.26 -19.74
CA MET A 142 8.89 -1.67 -19.96
C MET A 142 9.00 -0.19 -20.38
N THR A 143 8.19 0.20 -21.36
CA THR A 143 8.07 1.56 -21.87
C THR A 143 6.68 2.12 -21.61
N PHE A 144 6.50 3.44 -21.73
CA PHE A 144 5.17 4.04 -21.63
C PHE A 144 4.18 3.52 -22.68
N GLU A 145 4.65 3.22 -23.90
CA GLU A 145 3.81 2.62 -24.94
C GLU A 145 3.33 1.21 -24.56
N ASN A 146 4.21 0.41 -23.96
CA ASN A 146 3.82 -0.91 -23.45
C ASN A 146 2.79 -0.80 -22.32
N LEU A 147 2.92 0.22 -21.47
CA LEU A 147 1.97 0.49 -20.39
C LEU A 147 0.57 0.77 -20.95
N GLU A 148 0.45 1.66 -21.93
CA GLU A 148 -0.83 2.00 -22.56
C GLU A 148 -1.45 0.83 -23.32
N ALA A 149 -0.64 0.06 -24.05
CA ALA A 149 -1.11 -1.05 -24.88
C ALA A 149 -1.65 -2.24 -24.06
N ASN A 150 -1.15 -2.48 -22.84
CA ASN A 150 -1.50 -3.64 -22.03
C ASN A 150 -1.45 -3.29 -20.53
N PHE A 151 -2.29 -2.34 -20.13
CA PHE A 151 -2.25 -1.76 -18.79
C PHE A 151 -2.43 -2.79 -17.68
N GLU A 152 -3.38 -3.71 -17.81
CA GLU A 152 -3.68 -4.76 -16.81
C GLU A 152 -2.45 -5.58 -16.42
N LYS A 153 -1.62 -5.93 -17.43
CA LYS A 153 -0.40 -6.68 -17.18
C LYS A 153 0.77 -5.83 -16.68
N ASN A 154 0.72 -4.54 -16.96
CA ASN A 154 1.86 -3.63 -16.72
C ASN A 154 1.70 -2.70 -15.52
N ILE A 155 0.54 -2.69 -14.85
CA ILE A 155 0.31 -1.83 -13.67
C ILE A 155 1.31 -2.14 -12.54
N TRP A 156 1.66 -3.41 -12.35
CA TRP A 156 2.63 -3.82 -11.33
C TRP A 156 4.04 -3.33 -11.64
N ASN A 157 4.40 -3.29 -12.93
CA ASN A 157 5.64 -2.67 -13.38
C ASN A 157 5.66 -1.16 -13.08
N LEU A 158 4.54 -0.47 -13.35
CA LEU A 158 4.41 0.94 -13.03
C LEU A 158 4.58 1.17 -11.53
N PHE A 159 3.87 0.44 -10.69
CA PHE A 159 4.00 0.55 -9.24
C PHE A 159 5.41 0.30 -8.74
N PHE A 160 6.08 -0.70 -9.29
CA PHE A 160 7.44 -1.04 -8.90
C PHE A 160 8.44 0.04 -9.33
N HIS A 161 8.47 0.42 -10.61
CA HIS A 161 9.43 1.40 -11.12
C HIS A 161 9.15 2.82 -10.63
N SER A 162 7.91 3.15 -10.29
CA SER A 162 7.56 4.46 -9.70
C SER A 162 7.76 4.54 -8.19
N GLY A 163 8.20 3.45 -7.52
CA GLY A 163 8.45 3.46 -6.09
C GLY A 163 7.21 3.27 -5.21
N TYR A 164 6.06 2.92 -5.77
CA TYR A 164 4.89 2.55 -4.96
C TYR A 164 5.03 1.15 -4.35
N LEU A 165 5.76 0.27 -5.01
CA LEU A 165 6.12 -1.05 -4.50
C LEU A 165 7.63 -1.23 -4.53
N THR A 166 8.12 -2.13 -3.70
CA THR A 166 9.51 -2.53 -3.63
C THR A 166 9.65 -4.04 -3.60
N LEU A 167 10.86 -4.55 -3.78
CA LEU A 167 11.15 -5.95 -3.58
C LEU A 167 10.89 -6.36 -2.13
N ALA A 168 10.20 -7.48 -1.92
CA ALA A 168 10.02 -8.05 -0.59
C ALA A 168 11.28 -8.77 -0.11
N GLU A 169 12.07 -9.33 -1.02
CA GLU A 169 13.32 -10.03 -0.79
C GLU A 169 14.36 -9.68 -1.86
N LYS A 170 15.63 -10.02 -1.59
CA LYS A 170 16.72 -9.77 -2.53
C LYS A 170 16.49 -10.51 -3.85
N TYR A 171 16.72 -9.83 -4.95
CA TYR A 171 16.58 -10.39 -6.30
C TYR A 171 17.86 -11.12 -6.71
N ASP A 172 17.72 -12.39 -7.10
CA ASP A 172 18.85 -13.24 -7.51
C ASP A 172 19.20 -13.17 -9.01
N GLY A 173 18.42 -12.42 -9.78
CA GLY A 173 18.62 -12.25 -11.22
C GLY A 173 18.05 -13.37 -12.11
N ASN A 174 17.49 -14.44 -11.55
CA ASN A 174 17.10 -15.64 -12.27
C ASN A 174 15.60 -15.85 -12.38
N ARG A 175 14.78 -15.02 -11.74
CA ARG A 175 13.31 -15.19 -11.67
C ARG A 175 12.62 -14.18 -12.57
N GLU A 176 11.63 -14.65 -13.33
CA GLU A 176 10.72 -13.77 -14.08
C GLU A 176 9.65 -13.13 -13.18
N GLU A 177 9.33 -13.77 -12.05
CA GLU A 177 8.37 -13.31 -11.06
C GLU A 177 9.08 -13.00 -9.75
N ILE A 178 8.72 -11.88 -9.16
CA ILE A 178 9.29 -11.37 -7.92
C ILE A 178 8.20 -11.01 -6.92
N TYR A 179 8.52 -11.16 -5.64
CA TYR A 179 7.65 -10.73 -4.57
C TYR A 179 7.78 -9.23 -4.35
N LEU A 180 6.66 -8.53 -4.54
CA LEU A 180 6.53 -7.09 -4.32
C LEU A 180 5.76 -6.81 -3.03
N LYS A 181 6.12 -5.74 -2.33
CA LYS A 181 5.43 -5.26 -1.13
C LYS A 181 5.39 -3.73 -1.09
N ILE A 182 4.54 -3.19 -0.25
CA ILE A 182 4.56 -1.77 0.11
C ILE A 182 5.83 -1.50 0.94
N PRO A 183 6.64 -0.46 0.58
CA PRO A 183 7.92 -0.21 1.25
C PRO A 183 7.76 0.25 2.71
N ASN A 184 6.81 1.12 3.01
CA ASN A 184 6.75 1.84 4.28
C ASN A 184 5.33 2.36 4.61
N GLU A 185 5.20 3.03 5.78
CA GLU A 185 3.92 3.57 6.25
C GLU A 185 3.41 4.74 5.40
N GLU A 186 4.29 5.55 4.83
CA GLU A 186 3.91 6.64 3.93
C GLU A 186 3.13 6.12 2.72
N ILE A 187 3.68 5.12 2.04
CA ILE A 187 3.06 4.50 0.88
C ILE A 187 1.83 3.67 1.25
N LEU A 188 1.88 3.01 2.40
CA LEU A 188 0.72 2.26 2.90
C LEU A 188 -0.49 3.19 3.16
N LYS A 189 -0.26 4.38 3.71
CA LYS A 189 -1.30 5.38 3.91
C LYS A 189 -1.93 5.76 2.57
N MET A 190 -1.11 6.06 1.57
CA MET A 190 -1.58 6.38 0.21
C MET A 190 -2.40 5.25 -0.41
N PHE A 191 -1.89 4.01 -0.39
CA PHE A 191 -2.62 2.85 -0.91
C PHE A 191 -3.97 2.67 -0.22
N SER A 192 -4.03 2.95 1.09
CA SER A 192 -5.28 2.88 1.86
C SER A 192 -6.29 3.93 1.41
N GLU A 193 -5.85 5.16 1.18
CA GLU A 193 -6.69 6.25 0.69
C GLU A 193 -7.18 5.96 -0.73
N MET A 194 -6.29 5.52 -1.62
CA MET A 194 -6.64 5.12 -2.98
C MET A 194 -7.63 3.94 -2.99
N PHE A 195 -7.44 2.95 -2.15
CA PHE A 195 -8.36 1.83 -2.02
C PHE A 195 -9.76 2.30 -1.62
N ILE A 196 -9.86 3.18 -0.62
CA ILE A 196 -11.13 3.76 -0.19
C ILE A 196 -11.80 4.51 -1.35
N GLU A 197 -11.08 5.35 -2.08
CA GLU A 197 -11.64 6.12 -3.19
C GLU A 197 -12.12 5.24 -4.35
N VAL A 198 -11.32 4.22 -4.71
CA VAL A 198 -11.64 3.32 -5.83
C VAL A 198 -12.85 2.44 -5.54
N TYR A 199 -12.91 1.87 -4.33
CA TYR A 199 -13.93 0.87 -3.99
C TYR A 199 -15.15 1.43 -3.28
N PHE A 200 -15.04 2.55 -2.56
CA PHE A 200 -16.11 3.03 -1.68
C PHE A 200 -16.65 4.43 -2.01
N LYS A 201 -16.17 5.12 -3.00
CA LYS A 201 -16.67 6.42 -3.53
C LYS A 201 -17.05 7.51 -2.52
N ASN A 202 -17.26 7.20 -1.24
CA ASN A 202 -17.77 8.14 -0.23
C ASN A 202 -16.88 8.18 1.00
N TYR A 203 -15.92 9.11 1.01
CA TYR A 203 -14.95 9.31 2.08
C TYR A 203 -15.58 9.77 3.40
N GLU A 204 -16.68 10.53 3.35
CA GLU A 204 -17.35 11.06 4.55
C GLU A 204 -17.94 9.94 5.40
N VAL A 205 -18.53 8.93 4.77
CA VAL A 205 -19.10 7.77 5.48
C VAL A 205 -18.02 7.02 6.27
N PHE A 206 -16.82 6.90 5.70
CA PHE A 206 -15.68 6.31 6.44
C PHE A 206 -15.24 7.12 7.64
N SER A 207 -15.32 8.45 7.55
CA SER A 207 -15.02 9.33 8.68
C SER A 207 -16.03 9.12 9.82
N ASP A 208 -17.31 9.06 9.49
CA ASP A 208 -18.40 8.84 10.45
C ASP A 208 -18.32 7.45 11.09
N MET A 209 -18.06 6.41 10.31
CA MET A 209 -17.83 5.05 10.82
C MET A 209 -16.66 5.00 11.79
N THR A 210 -15.52 5.60 11.41
CA THR A 210 -14.32 5.65 12.23
C THR A 210 -14.59 6.37 13.54
N PHE A 211 -15.28 7.50 13.48
CA PHE A 211 -15.68 8.26 14.67
C PHE A 211 -16.62 7.46 15.57
N ALA A 212 -17.63 6.80 15.00
CA ALA A 212 -18.55 5.96 15.75
C ALA A 212 -17.83 4.80 16.44
N LEU A 213 -16.90 4.15 15.74
CA LEU A 213 -16.10 3.04 16.27
C LEU A 213 -15.22 3.49 17.46
N LYS A 214 -14.52 4.62 17.34
CA LYS A 214 -13.67 5.19 18.40
C LYS A 214 -14.45 5.51 19.68
N ASN A 215 -15.70 5.91 19.53
CA ASN A 215 -16.56 6.29 20.65
C ASN A 215 -17.44 5.14 21.15
N GLY A 216 -17.21 3.91 20.70
CA GLY A 216 -18.00 2.74 21.09
C GLY A 216 -19.48 2.80 20.65
N ASN A 217 -19.83 3.69 19.72
CA ASN A 217 -21.20 3.82 19.24
C ASN A 217 -21.49 2.77 18.16
N ILE A 218 -21.80 1.55 18.61
CA ILE A 218 -22.03 0.39 17.74
C ILE A 218 -23.24 0.57 16.84
N GLU A 219 -24.30 1.25 17.30
CA GLU A 219 -25.49 1.45 16.47
C GLU A 219 -25.22 2.42 15.30
N LYS A 220 -24.50 3.52 15.55
CA LYS A 220 -24.08 4.41 14.49
C LYS A 220 -23.10 3.71 13.54
N PHE A 221 -22.15 2.94 14.07
CA PHE A 221 -21.22 2.15 13.26
C PHE A 221 -21.96 1.18 12.32
N LYS A 222 -22.93 0.42 12.84
CA LYS A 222 -23.79 -0.49 12.03
C LYS A 222 -24.57 0.25 10.95
N PHE A 223 -25.14 1.41 11.29
CA PHE A 223 -25.90 2.22 10.35
C PHE A 223 -25.03 2.66 9.17
N GLU A 224 -23.86 3.23 9.43
CA GLU A 224 -22.95 3.69 8.39
C GLU A 224 -22.38 2.51 7.58
N LEU A 225 -22.05 1.38 8.24
CA LEU A 225 -21.63 0.17 7.56
C LEU A 225 -22.68 -0.33 6.59
N ASN A 226 -23.94 -0.42 7.03
CA ASN A 226 -25.05 -0.85 6.16
C ASN A 226 -25.25 0.09 4.98
N LYS A 227 -25.08 1.40 5.16
CA LYS A 227 -25.16 2.37 4.08
C LYS A 227 -24.10 2.10 3.01
N ILE A 228 -22.84 1.91 3.40
CA ILE A 228 -21.75 1.53 2.47
C ILE A 228 -22.09 0.24 1.74
N LEU A 229 -22.58 -0.75 2.46
CA LEU A 229 -22.95 -2.05 1.89
C LEU A 229 -24.05 -1.92 0.84
N LEU A 230 -25.07 -1.13 1.12
CA LEU A 230 -26.19 -0.90 0.19
C LEU A 230 -25.76 -0.09 -1.05
N GLU A 231 -24.93 0.93 -0.88
CA GLU A 231 -24.45 1.77 -1.98
C GLU A 231 -23.50 0.99 -2.94
N ASN A 232 -22.91 -0.09 -2.47
CA ASN A 232 -21.97 -0.91 -3.23
C ASN A 232 -22.52 -2.30 -3.60
N THR A 233 -23.84 -2.50 -3.56
CA THR A 233 -24.49 -3.78 -3.87
C THR A 233 -24.11 -4.36 -5.24
N GLY A 234 -23.83 -3.52 -6.24
CA GLY A 234 -23.35 -3.96 -7.55
C GLY A 234 -22.00 -4.69 -7.55
N ILE A 235 -21.18 -4.49 -6.52
CA ILE A 235 -19.91 -5.22 -6.32
C ILE A 235 -20.16 -6.60 -5.69
N PHE A 236 -21.32 -6.79 -5.03
CA PHE A 236 -21.66 -8.02 -4.31
C PHE A 236 -22.26 -9.14 -5.18
N ASP A 237 -22.65 -8.84 -6.41
CA ASP A 237 -23.20 -9.84 -7.34
C ASP A 237 -22.14 -10.74 -7.98
N VAL A 238 -20.86 -10.47 -7.70
CA VAL A 238 -19.74 -11.29 -8.15
C VAL A 238 -19.48 -12.40 -7.14
N ASN A 239 -19.50 -13.63 -7.58
CA ASN A 239 -19.29 -14.93 -6.94
C ASN A 239 -18.81 -14.99 -5.47
N GLY A 240 -19.36 -15.93 -4.70
CA GLY A 240 -19.31 -16.08 -3.23
C GLY A 240 -17.97 -15.90 -2.49
N ASN A 241 -16.82 -16.13 -3.12
CA ASN A 241 -15.49 -15.94 -2.51
C ASN A 241 -15.07 -14.47 -2.40
N TYR A 242 -15.60 -13.61 -3.27
CA TYR A 242 -15.27 -12.16 -3.23
C TYR A 242 -15.95 -11.43 -2.07
N LYS A 243 -17.02 -11.97 -1.52
CA LYS A 243 -17.76 -11.31 -0.42
C LYS A 243 -16.91 -11.20 0.85
N GLU A 244 -16.24 -12.27 1.24
CA GLU A 244 -15.40 -12.28 2.45
C GLU A 244 -14.21 -11.32 2.29
N GLN A 245 -13.55 -11.37 1.15
CA GLN A 245 -12.42 -10.50 0.81
C GLN A 245 -12.84 -9.03 0.77
N PHE A 246 -14.02 -8.72 0.23
CA PHE A 246 -14.55 -7.37 0.21
C PHE A 246 -14.76 -6.83 1.63
N TYR A 247 -15.43 -7.59 2.50
CA TYR A 247 -15.63 -7.18 3.89
C TYR A 247 -14.31 -7.03 4.64
N HIS A 248 -13.38 -7.93 4.39
CA HIS A 248 -12.04 -7.84 4.97
C HIS A 248 -11.34 -6.57 4.48
N GLY A 249 -11.35 -6.28 3.19
CA GLY A 249 -10.79 -5.05 2.62
C GLY A 249 -11.48 -3.78 3.12
N LEU A 250 -12.80 -3.78 3.25
CA LEU A 250 -13.58 -2.68 3.82
C LEU A 250 -13.17 -2.38 5.26
N ILE A 251 -13.17 -3.39 6.10
CA ILE A 251 -12.77 -3.26 7.50
C ILE A 251 -11.30 -2.84 7.60
N LEU A 252 -10.45 -3.41 6.76
CA LEU A 252 -9.04 -3.03 6.72
C LEU A 252 -8.85 -1.56 6.33
N GLY A 253 -9.53 -1.07 5.27
CA GLY A 253 -9.48 0.34 4.88
C GLY A 253 -9.94 1.28 5.99
N LEU A 254 -11.02 0.91 6.69
CA LEU A 254 -11.51 1.63 7.86
C LEU A 254 -10.45 1.70 8.98
N ILE A 255 -9.85 0.58 9.28
CA ILE A 255 -8.89 0.39 10.34
C ILE A 255 -7.58 1.15 10.08
N LEU A 256 -7.15 1.22 8.83
CA LEU A 256 -5.94 1.93 8.45
C LEU A 256 -5.98 3.41 8.82
N LYS A 257 -7.15 4.04 8.83
CA LYS A 257 -7.34 5.41 9.34
C LYS A 257 -7.10 5.53 10.84
N LEU A 258 -7.24 4.44 11.59
CA LEU A 258 -7.04 4.41 13.04
C LEU A 258 -5.59 4.13 13.46
N ARG A 259 -4.68 3.88 12.52
CA ARG A 259 -3.28 3.51 12.83
C ARG A 259 -2.52 4.52 13.66
N ASN A 260 -2.83 5.79 13.55
CA ASN A 260 -2.19 6.81 14.39
C ASN A 260 -2.52 6.64 15.88
N GLU A 261 -3.68 6.06 16.17
CA GLU A 261 -4.22 5.95 17.53
C GLU A 261 -4.21 4.52 18.06
N TYR A 262 -4.19 3.53 17.14
CA TYR A 262 -4.22 2.10 17.46
C TYR A 262 -3.07 1.35 16.77
N GLU A 263 -2.51 0.39 17.49
CA GLU A 263 -1.72 -0.69 16.92
C GLU A 263 -2.68 -1.74 16.35
N ILE A 264 -2.50 -2.09 15.06
CA ILE A 264 -3.42 -2.96 14.34
C ILE A 264 -2.71 -4.27 13.98
N THR A 265 -3.31 -5.37 14.37
CA THR A 265 -2.84 -6.71 13.99
C THR A 265 -3.97 -7.49 13.34
N SER A 266 -3.66 -8.22 12.28
CA SER A 266 -4.58 -9.10 11.56
C SER A 266 -4.19 -10.57 11.74
N ASN A 267 -5.20 -11.45 11.71
CA ASN A 267 -5.03 -12.90 11.74
C ASN A 267 -4.17 -13.43 12.90
N GLY A 268 -4.35 -12.87 14.10
CA GLY A 268 -3.58 -13.25 15.27
C GLY A 268 -4.31 -14.19 16.23
N PHE A 269 -3.61 -14.56 17.30
CA PHE A 269 -4.15 -15.35 18.40
C PHE A 269 -4.22 -14.52 19.67
N ALA A 270 -5.35 -14.58 20.36
CA ALA A 270 -5.52 -14.02 21.71
C ALA A 270 -6.01 -15.13 22.63
N GLY A 271 -5.17 -15.54 23.59
CA GLY A 271 -5.46 -16.66 24.47
C GLY A 271 -5.65 -17.97 23.71
N LYS A 272 -6.84 -18.57 23.79
CA LYS A 272 -7.19 -19.82 23.07
C LYS A 272 -7.94 -19.60 21.76
N GLY A 273 -8.21 -18.35 21.37
CA GLY A 273 -8.98 -17.99 20.19
C GLY A 273 -8.17 -17.27 19.11
N ARG A 274 -8.62 -17.37 17.88
CA ARG A 274 -8.13 -16.61 16.75
C ARG A 274 -9.04 -15.41 16.54
N TYR A 275 -8.47 -14.25 16.20
CA TYR A 275 -9.22 -13.08 15.79
C TYR A 275 -8.82 -12.68 14.36
N ASP A 276 -9.73 -12.05 13.64
CA ASP A 276 -9.44 -11.55 12.31
C ASP A 276 -8.69 -10.22 12.39
N LEU A 277 -9.13 -9.31 13.24
CA LEU A 277 -8.50 -8.00 13.42
C LEU A 277 -8.54 -7.58 14.89
N LEU A 278 -7.42 -7.05 15.40
CA LEU A 278 -7.30 -6.47 16.73
C LEU A 278 -6.73 -5.05 16.62
N LEU A 279 -7.43 -4.11 17.22
CA LEU A 279 -7.00 -2.72 17.42
C LEU A 279 -6.67 -2.51 18.89
N LYS A 280 -5.39 -2.33 19.18
CA LYS A 280 -4.89 -2.05 20.51
C LYS A 280 -4.57 -0.55 20.62
N PRO A 281 -5.15 0.20 21.57
CA PRO A 281 -4.81 1.61 21.73
C PRO A 281 -3.33 1.81 22.00
N LYS A 282 -2.68 2.73 21.28
CA LYS A 282 -1.27 3.09 21.51
C LYS A 282 -1.10 3.84 22.83
N ASN A 283 -2.10 4.65 23.21
CA ASN A 283 -2.13 5.35 24.50
C ASN A 283 -3.18 4.71 25.42
N ILE A 284 -2.73 3.84 26.28
CA ILE A 284 -3.59 3.12 27.25
C ILE A 284 -4.17 4.07 28.30
N LEU A 285 -3.47 5.16 28.65
CA LEU A 285 -3.92 6.13 29.64
C LEU A 285 -5.02 7.06 29.11
N GLY A 286 -5.26 7.07 27.81
CA GLY A 286 -6.28 7.92 27.16
C GLY A 286 -7.71 7.39 27.25
N GLY A 287 -7.98 6.32 28.00
CA GLY A 287 -9.33 5.79 28.23
C GLY A 287 -9.98 5.14 27.00
N ARG A 288 -9.20 4.82 25.97
CA ARG A 288 -9.72 4.14 24.77
C ARG A 288 -9.73 2.64 24.95
N GLU A 289 -10.78 2.01 24.48
CA GLU A 289 -10.94 0.56 24.53
C GLU A 289 -10.23 -0.11 23.35
N GLY A 290 -9.76 -1.36 23.56
CA GLY A 290 -9.31 -2.24 22.49
C GLY A 290 -10.52 -2.77 21.72
N ILE A 291 -10.37 -2.96 20.40
CA ILE A 291 -11.46 -3.41 19.54
C ILE A 291 -11.03 -4.70 18.83
N ILE A 292 -11.88 -5.71 18.91
CA ILE A 292 -11.67 -6.98 18.22
C ILE A 292 -12.78 -7.14 17.17
N PHE A 293 -12.37 -7.48 15.95
CA PHE A 293 -13.29 -7.90 14.91
C PHE A 293 -13.15 -9.39 14.67
N GLU A 294 -14.28 -10.05 14.59
CA GLU A 294 -14.43 -11.41 14.08
C GLU A 294 -15.47 -11.35 12.94
N LEU A 295 -15.05 -11.66 11.73
CA LEU A 295 -15.86 -11.58 10.53
C LEU A 295 -16.42 -12.96 10.21
N LYS A 296 -17.73 -13.06 10.09
CA LYS A 296 -18.41 -14.32 9.72
C LYS A 296 -19.41 -14.06 8.61
N ILE A 297 -19.28 -14.79 7.52
CA ILE A 297 -20.31 -14.86 6.51
C ILE A 297 -21.33 -15.89 6.98
N VAL A 298 -22.55 -15.43 7.21
CA VAL A 298 -23.67 -16.30 7.57
C VAL A 298 -24.61 -16.39 6.39
N ASN A 299 -24.87 -17.60 5.89
CA ASN A 299 -25.87 -17.81 4.87
C ASN A 299 -27.26 -17.53 5.47
N LEU A 300 -28.05 -16.70 4.82
CA LEU A 300 -29.36 -16.27 5.35
C LEU A 300 -30.29 -17.48 5.66
N VAL A 301 -30.17 -18.53 4.89
CA VAL A 301 -30.90 -19.80 5.07
C VAL A 301 -30.48 -20.50 6.36
N GLU A 302 -29.18 -20.61 6.64
CA GLU A 302 -28.67 -21.22 7.87
C GLU A 302 -29.02 -20.39 9.13
N LYS A 303 -29.15 -19.08 9.00
CA LYS A 303 -29.56 -18.21 10.11
C LYS A 303 -31.04 -18.42 10.45
N LEU A 304 -31.91 -18.50 9.44
CA LEU A 304 -33.33 -18.81 9.62
C LEU A 304 -33.54 -20.19 10.23
N GLU A 305 -32.78 -21.20 9.81
CA GLU A 305 -32.83 -22.55 10.39
C GLU A 305 -32.33 -22.60 11.85
N LYS A 306 -31.29 -21.83 12.19
CA LYS A 306 -30.79 -21.75 13.57
C LYS A 306 -31.70 -20.97 14.50
N ASP A 307 -32.34 -19.93 14.02
CA ASP A 307 -33.29 -19.14 14.81
C ASP A 307 -34.62 -19.89 15.00
N THR A 308 -35.10 -20.62 13.99
CA THR A 308 -36.24 -21.56 14.13
C THR A 308 -35.91 -22.73 15.08
N ALA A 309 -34.71 -23.28 15.01
CA ALA A 309 -34.28 -24.38 15.91
C ALA A 309 -34.12 -23.92 17.39
N LYS A 310 -33.88 -22.63 17.65
CA LYS A 310 -33.85 -22.08 19.00
C LYS A 310 -35.24 -21.87 19.57
N ASP A 311 -36.20 -21.53 18.76
CA ASP A 311 -37.63 -21.38 19.20
C ASP A 311 -38.26 -22.72 19.55
N TYR A 312 -37.91 -23.81 18.86
CA TYR A 312 -38.42 -25.17 19.18
C TYR A 312 -37.80 -25.80 20.43
N ARG A 313 -36.69 -25.24 20.98
CA ARG A 313 -36.11 -25.74 22.24
C ARG A 313 -36.63 -25.03 23.49
N LYS A 314 -37.55 -24.10 23.35
CA LYS A 314 -38.21 -23.37 24.45
C LYS A 314 -39.61 -23.89 24.80
N TYR A 315 -40.09 -24.91 24.11
CA TYR A 315 -41.29 -25.66 24.40
C TYR A 315 -40.95 -27.16 24.58
#